data_0390bdba95a24889746d58fdd9dd3531
#
_entry.id   0390bdba95a24889746d58fdd9dd3531
#
_cell.length_a   1.000
_cell.length_b   1.000
_cell.length_c   1.000
_cell.angle_alpha   90.00
_cell.angle_beta   90.00
_cell.angle_gamma   90.00
#
_symmetry.space_group_name_H-M   'P 1'
#
loop_
_entity.id
_entity.type
_entity.pdbx_description
1 polymer ?
#
loop_
_entity_poly.entity_id
_entity_poly.type
_entity_poly.pdbx_seq_one_letter_code
_entity_poly.pdbx_strand_id
1 'polypeptide(L)'
;MTYKWDNKKPTAQMLGRWQPFHDGHYALFEKILEKTEQVCIQIRDVHGIDDNPFDFETVKNKIEERLNPKFSGRFKIMLVPNITNICYGRGV
;
A
#
# COMPACT_ATOMS: atom_id res chain seq x y z
N MET A 1 -21.30 -8.53 -0.16
CA MET A 1 -20.42 -9.29 -1.06
C MET A 1 -18.98 -8.86 -0.89
N THR A 2 -18.09 -9.82 -0.88
CA THR A 2 -16.66 -9.53 -0.75
C THR A 2 -16.05 -9.26 -2.12
N TYR A 3 -15.29 -8.19 -2.22
CA TYR A 3 -14.54 -7.89 -3.44
C TYR A 3 -13.53 -9.01 -3.72
N LYS A 4 -13.40 -9.40 -4.97
CA LYS A 4 -12.45 -10.44 -5.36
C LYS A 4 -11.26 -9.79 -6.07
N TRP A 5 -10.07 -9.95 -5.49
CA TRP A 5 -8.83 -9.45 -6.08
C TRP A 5 -8.52 -10.18 -7.39
N ASP A 6 -8.06 -9.42 -8.38
CA ASP A 6 -7.63 -10.00 -9.67
C ASP A 6 -6.41 -9.21 -10.15
N ASN A 7 -5.27 -9.90 -10.22
CA ASN A 7 -4.02 -9.26 -10.67
C ASN A 7 -4.11 -8.65 -12.07
N LYS A 8 -5.07 -9.06 -12.86
CA LYS A 8 -5.22 -8.56 -14.24
C LYS A 8 -6.02 -7.28 -14.32
N LYS A 9 -6.72 -6.91 -13.26
CA LYS A 9 -7.45 -5.65 -13.23
C LYS A 9 -6.50 -4.47 -13.04
N PRO A 10 -6.86 -3.29 -13.56
CA PRO A 10 -6.09 -2.10 -13.26
C PRO A 10 -5.93 -1.91 -11.77
N THR A 11 -4.69 -1.75 -11.34
CA THR A 11 -4.33 -1.68 -9.92
C THR A 11 -3.48 -0.45 -9.68
N ALA A 12 -3.85 0.32 -8.66
CA ALA A 12 -3.02 1.44 -8.26
C ALA A 12 -1.89 0.95 -7.36
N GLN A 13 -0.79 1.69 -7.37
CA GLN A 13 0.36 1.41 -6.52
C GLN A 13 0.50 2.51 -5.48
N MET A 14 0.62 2.10 -4.22
CA MET A 14 0.95 3.02 -3.13
C MET A 14 2.28 2.58 -2.54
N LEU A 15 3.36 3.27 -2.88
CA LEU A 15 4.70 2.97 -2.38
C LEU A 15 5.07 3.95 -1.28
N GLY A 16 5.46 3.44 -0.11
CA GLY A 16 5.84 4.30 0.99
C GLY A 16 6.43 3.53 2.15
N ARG A 17 6.80 4.25 3.20
CA ARG A 17 7.33 3.66 4.43
C ARG A 17 6.21 3.30 5.40
N TRP A 18 5.16 4.11 5.40
CA TRP A 18 3.96 3.96 6.26
C TRP A 18 4.32 3.86 7.74
N GLN A 19 5.14 4.80 8.21
CA GLN A 19 5.68 4.83 9.58
C GLN A 19 5.20 6.06 10.37
N PRO A 20 3.93 6.17 10.80
CA PRO A 20 2.85 5.19 10.64
C PRO A 20 1.97 5.44 9.42
N PHE A 21 1.02 4.55 9.20
CA PHE A 21 -0.08 4.77 8.27
C PHE A 21 -1.11 5.66 9.00
N HIS A 22 -1.27 6.89 8.54
CA HIS A 22 -2.10 7.87 9.24
C HIS A 22 -3.31 8.31 8.41
N ASP A 23 -4.09 9.23 8.97
CA ASP A 23 -5.34 9.68 8.34
C ASP A 23 -5.15 10.23 6.93
N GLY A 24 -4.05 10.92 6.69
CA GLY A 24 -3.73 11.41 5.34
C GLY A 24 -3.54 10.29 4.34
N HIS A 25 -2.91 9.19 4.76
CA HIS A 25 -2.74 8.01 3.93
C HIS A 25 -4.06 7.31 3.68
N TYR A 26 -4.91 7.26 4.69
CA TYR A 26 -6.26 6.70 4.56
C TYR A 26 -7.08 7.48 3.53
N ALA A 27 -7.03 8.80 3.60
CA ALA A 27 -7.74 9.66 2.65
C ALA A 27 -7.21 9.47 1.23
N LEU A 28 -5.89 9.31 1.09
CA LEU A 28 -5.28 9.02 -0.21
C LEU A 28 -5.78 7.69 -0.76
N PHE A 29 -5.83 6.67 0.07
CA PHE A 29 -6.34 5.36 -0.33
C PHE A 29 -7.78 5.47 -0.83
N GLU A 30 -8.65 6.17 -0.10
CA GLU A 30 -10.03 6.36 -0.53
C GLU A 30 -10.12 7.07 -1.88
N LYS A 31 -9.28 8.07 -2.08
CA LYS A 31 -9.27 8.83 -3.33
C LYS A 31 -8.80 7.97 -4.51
N ILE A 32 -7.83 7.12 -4.27
CA ILE A 32 -7.33 6.21 -5.30
C ILE A 32 -8.42 5.22 -5.71
N LEU A 33 -9.22 4.73 -4.76
CA LEU A 33 -10.31 3.81 -5.06
C LEU A 33 -11.43 4.43 -5.89
N GLU A 34 -11.46 5.74 -6.01
CA GLU A 34 -12.38 6.40 -6.94
C GLU A 34 -11.99 6.15 -8.39
N LYS A 35 -10.72 5.83 -8.63
CA LYS A 35 -10.18 5.65 -9.99
C LYS A 35 -9.87 4.21 -10.33
N THR A 36 -9.48 3.42 -9.34
CA THR A 36 -9.18 2.00 -9.54
C THR A 36 -9.89 1.18 -8.48
N GLU A 37 -10.26 -0.05 -8.82
CA GLU A 37 -11.02 -0.88 -7.89
C GLU A 37 -10.14 -1.50 -6.80
N GLN A 38 -8.83 -1.55 -7.02
CA GLN A 38 -7.93 -2.23 -6.09
C GLN A 38 -6.58 -1.52 -6.04
N VAL A 39 -5.89 -1.70 -4.90
CA VAL A 39 -4.63 -1.02 -4.63
C VAL A 39 -3.61 -2.02 -4.11
N CYS A 40 -2.39 -1.94 -4.65
CA CYS A 40 -1.25 -2.66 -4.12
C CYS A 40 -0.46 -1.70 -3.23
N ILE A 41 -0.47 -1.96 -1.93
CA ILE A 41 0.25 -1.14 -0.96
C ILE A 41 1.63 -1.77 -0.76
N GLN A 42 2.66 -1.07 -1.15
CA GLN A 42 4.03 -1.55 -1.06
C GLN A 42 4.75 -0.84 0.06
N ILE A 43 5.29 -1.64 0.99
CA ILE A 43 6.01 -1.13 2.14
C ILE A 43 7.51 -1.24 1.86
N ARG A 44 8.21 -0.10 1.83
CA ARG A 44 9.65 -0.08 1.64
C ARG A 44 10.33 -0.69 2.86
N ASP A 45 11.31 -1.55 2.62
CA ASP A 45 12.04 -2.21 3.70
C ASP A 45 13.09 -1.24 4.27
N VAL A 46 12.66 -0.44 5.23
CA VAL A 46 13.51 0.58 5.88
C VAL A 46 13.54 0.43 7.39
N HIS A 47 13.02 -0.68 7.94
CA HIS A 47 12.99 -0.89 9.38
C HIS A 47 14.40 -0.77 9.97
N GLY A 48 14.53 0.05 11.00
CA GLY A 48 15.81 0.25 11.67
C GLY A 48 16.71 1.29 11.04
N ILE A 49 16.30 1.88 9.91
CA ILE A 49 17.06 2.95 9.26
C ILE A 49 16.40 4.29 9.63
N ASP A 50 17.19 5.23 10.17
CA ASP A 50 16.70 6.55 10.57
C ASP A 50 15.45 6.46 11.46
N ASP A 51 14.39 7.19 11.14
CA ASP A 51 13.16 7.25 11.93
C ASP A 51 12.13 6.20 11.53
N ASN A 52 12.58 4.95 11.30
CA ASN A 52 11.68 3.88 10.88
C ASN A 52 11.67 2.74 11.91
N PRO A 53 11.02 2.96 13.08
CA PRO A 53 11.07 2.00 14.18
C PRO A 53 10.20 0.76 13.99
N PHE A 54 9.23 0.81 13.07
CA PHE A 54 8.27 -0.29 12.92
C PHE A 54 8.74 -1.29 11.85
N ASP A 55 8.66 -2.59 12.18
CA ASP A 55 8.94 -3.64 11.21
C ASP A 55 7.74 -3.84 10.27
N PHE A 56 7.93 -4.67 9.26
CA PHE A 56 6.90 -4.92 8.25
C PHE A 56 5.61 -5.43 8.87
N GLU A 57 5.69 -6.40 9.77
CA GLU A 57 4.49 -6.99 10.37
C GLU A 57 3.68 -5.95 11.15
N THR A 58 4.37 -5.09 11.89
CA THR A 58 3.71 -4.03 12.65
C THR A 58 3.00 -3.05 11.71
N VAL A 59 3.68 -2.61 10.66
CA VAL A 59 3.10 -1.68 9.68
C VAL A 59 1.92 -2.32 8.98
N LYS A 60 2.09 -3.55 8.52
CA LYS A 60 1.03 -4.30 7.84
C LYS A 60 -0.21 -4.43 8.71
N ASN A 61 -0.03 -4.81 9.97
CA ASN A 61 -1.15 -4.97 10.89
C ASN A 61 -1.91 -3.67 11.12
N LYS A 62 -1.18 -2.56 11.24
CA LYS A 62 -1.82 -1.25 11.41
C LYS A 62 -2.63 -0.83 10.18
N ILE A 63 -2.11 -1.11 9.00
CA ILE A 63 -2.83 -0.82 7.75
C ILE A 63 -4.08 -1.68 7.66
N GLU A 64 -3.96 -2.98 7.95
CA GLU A 64 -5.10 -3.89 7.89
C GLU A 64 -6.19 -3.49 8.88
N GLU A 65 -5.83 -3.09 10.09
CA GLU A 65 -6.79 -2.63 11.07
C GLU A 65 -7.60 -1.43 10.58
N ARG A 66 -6.95 -0.52 9.82
CA ARG A 66 -7.60 0.67 9.30
C ARG A 66 -8.47 0.38 8.09
N LEU A 67 -8.04 -0.52 7.21
CA LEU A 67 -8.68 -0.71 5.91
C LEU A 67 -9.67 -1.86 5.85
N ASN A 68 -9.42 -2.95 6.57
CA ASN A 68 -10.29 -4.13 6.49
C ASN A 68 -11.76 -3.89 6.84
N PRO A 69 -12.10 -3.07 7.84
CA PRO A 69 -13.51 -2.86 8.15
C PRO A 69 -14.35 -2.34 6.97
N LYS A 70 -13.73 -1.61 6.05
CA LYS A 70 -14.47 -1.01 4.94
C LYS A 70 -14.03 -1.50 3.56
N PHE A 71 -12.77 -1.89 3.41
CA PHE A 71 -12.18 -2.16 2.09
C PHE A 71 -11.60 -3.56 1.96
N SER A 72 -12.10 -4.50 2.74
CA SER A 72 -11.58 -5.88 2.70
C SER A 72 -11.55 -6.44 1.28
N GLY A 73 -10.42 -7.03 0.92
CA GLY A 73 -10.24 -7.64 -0.40
C GLY A 73 -9.84 -6.67 -1.50
N ARG A 74 -9.89 -5.36 -1.24
CA ARG A 74 -9.60 -4.36 -2.27
C ARG A 74 -8.17 -3.87 -2.23
N PHE A 75 -7.34 -4.47 -1.39
CA PHE A 75 -5.92 -4.11 -1.31
C PHE A 75 -5.08 -5.34 -1.02
N LYS A 76 -3.82 -5.27 -1.41
CA LYS A 76 -2.79 -6.22 -1.01
C LYS A 76 -1.61 -5.44 -0.48
N ILE A 77 -0.95 -6.01 0.53
CA ILE A 77 0.20 -5.37 1.16
C ILE A 77 1.41 -6.27 0.91
N MET A 78 2.50 -5.66 0.45
CA MET A 78 3.71 -6.42 0.18
C MET A 78 4.95 -5.64 0.61
N LEU A 79 5.94 -6.36 1.11
CA LEU A 79 7.25 -5.80 1.43
C LEU A 79 8.05 -5.71 0.15
N VAL A 80 8.67 -4.56 -0.07
CA VAL A 80 9.54 -4.36 -1.24
C VAL A 80 10.87 -3.78 -0.78
N PRO A 81 11.93 -3.92 -1.58
CA PRO A 81 13.20 -3.30 -1.25
C PRO A 81 13.05 -1.80 -1.02
N ASN A 82 14.07 -1.16 -0.49
CA ASN A 82 14.07 0.29 -0.27
C ASN A 82 14.12 1.01 -1.61
N ILE A 83 13.02 1.00 -2.33
CA ILE A 83 12.89 1.60 -3.67
C ILE A 83 12.92 3.11 -3.55
N THR A 84 13.85 3.74 -4.23
CA THR A 84 14.00 5.20 -4.24
C THR A 84 13.71 5.82 -5.60
N ASN A 85 13.70 5.00 -6.66
CA ASN A 85 13.46 5.46 -8.02
C ASN A 85 12.46 4.56 -8.71
N ILE A 86 11.55 5.18 -9.46
CA ILE A 86 10.56 4.44 -10.25
C ILE A 86 10.83 4.73 -11.71
N CYS A 87 11.13 3.67 -12.46
CA CYS A 87 11.48 3.78 -13.87
C CYS A 87 10.46 3.05 -14.72
N TYR A 88 10.02 3.70 -15.78
CA TYR A 88 9.05 3.13 -16.70
C TYR A 88 9.72 2.78 -18.03
N GLY A 89 9.53 1.56 -18.49
CA GLY A 89 10.05 1.12 -19.78
C GLY A 89 9.17 1.48 -20.97
N ARG A 90 8.08 2.13 -20.71
CA ARG A 90 7.08 2.42 -21.71
C ARG A 90 7.58 3.47 -22.70
N GLY A 91 7.55 3.12 -23.98
CA GLY A 91 7.96 4.04 -25.03
C GLY A 91 9.45 4.18 -25.23
N VAL A 92 10.24 3.33 -24.61
CA VAL A 92 11.70 3.30 -24.77
C VAL A 92 12.12 2.09 -25.56
#